data_c26858220591c3ec499bdf832c60cb82
#
_entry.id   c26858220591c3ec499bdf832c60cb82
#
_cell.length_a   1.000
_cell.length_b   1.000
_cell.length_c   1.000
_cell.angle_alpha   90.00
_cell.angle_beta   90.00
_cell.angle_gamma   90.00
#
_symmetry.space_group_name_H-M   'P 1'
#
loop_
_entity.id
_entity.type
_entity.pdbx_description
1 polymer ?
#
loop_
_entity_poly.entity_id
_entity_poly.type
_entity_poly.pdbx_seq_one_letter_code
_entity_poly.pdbx_strand_id
1 'polypeptide(L)'
;RLHESARDERRARLAEAFRADELLEQREGMVADEIAATRNAGRKAVTPGTVDLDRIVEAQRYEMALRAQKNLLGQQRKAVGGEIERRREAVLAANREVRALEKLRERHKQRYQQDETRRAIRELDEVALRTTRQGDD
;
A
#
# COMPACT_ATOMS: atom_id res chain seq x y z
N ARG A 1 -8.55 18.92 1.25
CA ARG A 1 -8.84 18.07 2.44
C ARG A 1 -9.51 16.76 2.08
N LEU A 2 -10.59 16.76 1.28
CA LEU A 2 -11.30 15.53 0.88
C LEU A 2 -10.41 14.56 0.09
N HIS A 3 -9.59 15.04 -0.82
CA HIS A 3 -8.69 14.22 -1.62
C HIS A 3 -7.50 13.69 -0.82
N GLU A 4 -7.01 14.47 0.14
CA GLU A 4 -5.98 14.02 1.09
C GLU A 4 -6.52 12.93 2.00
N SER A 5 -7.73 13.09 2.53
CA SER A 5 -8.41 12.09 3.35
C SER A 5 -8.65 10.79 2.57
N ALA A 6 -9.11 10.88 1.31
CA ALA A 6 -9.29 9.73 0.44
C ALA A 6 -7.97 9.01 0.14
N ARG A 7 -6.88 9.74 -0.08
CA ARG A 7 -5.54 9.18 -0.24
C ARG A 7 -5.09 8.44 1.01
N ASP A 8 -5.27 9.03 2.17
CA ASP A 8 -4.82 8.46 3.44
C ASP A 8 -5.64 7.21 3.80
N GLU A 9 -6.94 7.19 3.49
CA GLU A 9 -7.77 6.00 3.59
C GLU A 9 -7.28 4.86 2.68
N ARG A 10 -6.94 5.17 1.43
CA ARG A 10 -6.39 4.17 0.49
C ARG A 10 -5.05 3.63 0.93
N ARG A 11 -4.18 4.47 1.52
CA ARG A 11 -2.92 4.03 2.15
C ARG A 11 -3.16 3.09 3.32
N ALA A 12 -4.13 3.39 4.18
CA ALA A 12 -4.50 2.53 5.30
C ALA A 12 -5.00 1.16 4.83
N ARG A 13 -5.85 1.12 3.80
CA ARG A 13 -6.33 -0.14 3.18
C ARG A 13 -5.19 -0.96 2.55
N LEU A 14 -4.20 -0.29 1.94
CA LEU A 14 -3.01 -0.97 1.43
C LEU A 14 -2.20 -1.58 2.57
N ALA A 15 -2.00 -0.86 3.66
CA ALA A 15 -1.30 -1.35 4.84
C ALA A 15 -2.00 -2.58 5.47
N GLU A 16 -3.34 -2.61 5.48
CA GLU A 16 -4.11 -3.78 5.92
C GLU A 16 -3.83 -5.01 5.04
N ALA A 17 -3.77 -4.84 3.73
CA ALA A 17 -3.48 -5.93 2.81
C ALA A 17 -2.05 -6.48 3.01
N PHE A 18 -1.06 -5.64 3.26
CA PHE A 18 0.29 -6.07 3.61
C PHE A 18 0.34 -6.85 4.93
N ARG A 19 -0.41 -6.41 5.94
CA ARG A 19 -0.50 -7.15 7.22
C ARG A 19 -1.14 -8.52 7.03
N ALA A 20 -2.16 -8.62 6.19
CA ALA A 20 -2.79 -9.90 5.86
C ALA A 20 -1.80 -10.85 5.16
N ASP A 21 -1.00 -10.34 4.21
CA ASP A 21 0.03 -11.15 3.54
C ASP A 21 1.11 -11.62 4.51
N GLU A 22 1.60 -10.73 5.38
CA GLU A 22 2.57 -11.06 6.41
C GLU A 22 2.07 -12.17 7.36
N LEU A 23 0.80 -12.10 7.78
CA LEU A 23 0.18 -13.13 8.62
C LEU A 23 0.10 -14.47 7.90
N LEU A 24 -0.26 -14.49 6.62
CA LEU A 24 -0.29 -15.70 5.81
C LEU A 24 1.12 -16.28 5.60
N GLU A 25 2.12 -15.44 5.39
CA GLU A 25 3.53 -15.85 5.30
C GLU A 25 4.01 -16.53 6.57
N GLN A 26 3.69 -15.96 7.73
CA GLN A 26 4.01 -16.58 9.02
C GLN A 26 3.34 -17.95 9.17
N ARG A 27 2.07 -18.08 8.78
CA ARG A 27 1.36 -19.37 8.81
C ARG A 27 1.96 -20.39 7.86
N GLU A 28 2.35 -19.98 6.66
CA GLU A 28 3.09 -20.87 5.72
C GLU A 28 4.40 -21.37 6.33
N GLY A 29 5.16 -20.50 6.97
CA GLY A 29 6.40 -20.85 7.68
C GLY A 29 6.16 -21.87 8.79
N MET A 30 5.11 -21.67 9.58
CA MET A 30 4.74 -22.63 10.65
C MET A 30 4.36 -24.01 10.08
N VAL A 31 3.57 -24.04 8.99
CA VAL A 31 3.21 -25.31 8.33
C VAL A 31 4.42 -25.99 7.72
N ALA A 32 5.33 -25.24 7.11
CA ALA A 32 6.59 -25.79 6.58
C ALA A 32 7.45 -26.40 7.69
N ASP A 33 7.53 -25.76 8.85
CA ASP A 33 8.25 -26.29 10.02
C ASP A 33 7.61 -27.58 10.56
N GLU A 34 6.29 -27.65 10.61
CA GLU A 34 5.56 -28.87 10.98
C GLU A 34 5.78 -30.01 9.99
N ILE A 35 5.82 -29.74 8.70
CA ILE A 35 6.15 -30.74 7.67
C ILE A 35 7.55 -31.27 7.91
N ALA A 36 8.54 -30.42 8.17
CA ALA A 36 9.90 -30.82 8.46
C ALA A 36 9.98 -31.67 9.75
N ALA A 37 9.28 -31.25 10.79
CA ALA A 37 9.21 -32.02 12.07
C ALA A 37 8.56 -33.39 11.88
N THR A 38 7.47 -33.47 11.09
CA THR A 38 6.78 -34.73 10.80
C THR A 38 7.67 -35.69 10.00
N ARG A 39 8.43 -35.21 9.03
CA ARG A 39 9.41 -36.00 8.28
C ARG A 39 10.52 -36.52 9.19
N ASN A 40 11.05 -35.69 10.08
CA ASN A 40 12.08 -36.12 11.02
C ASN A 40 11.55 -37.17 12.00
N ALA A 41 10.33 -37.04 12.50
CA ALA A 41 9.68 -38.03 13.33
C ALA A 41 9.47 -39.37 12.58
N GLY A 42 9.06 -39.30 11.32
CA GLY A 42 8.94 -40.46 10.44
C GLY A 42 10.28 -41.20 10.21
N ARG A 43 11.37 -40.46 10.03
CA ARG A 43 12.72 -41.06 9.92
C ARG A 43 13.18 -41.73 11.20
N LYS A 44 12.88 -41.16 12.36
CA LYS A 44 13.20 -41.73 13.67
C LYS A 44 12.38 -43.00 13.99
N ALA A 45 11.19 -43.16 13.41
CA ALA A 45 10.36 -44.34 13.54
C ALA A 45 10.92 -45.56 12.77
N VAL A 46 11.87 -45.34 11.85
CA VAL A 46 12.61 -46.36 11.12
C VAL A 46 13.95 -46.58 11.81
N THR A 47 13.96 -47.38 12.89
CA THR A 47 15.19 -47.84 13.52
C THR A 47 15.61 -49.21 12.95
N PRO A 48 16.93 -49.50 12.82
CA PRO A 48 17.39 -50.82 12.38
C PRO A 48 16.82 -51.91 13.29
N GLY A 49 15.95 -52.78 12.76
CA GLY A 49 15.36 -53.93 13.46
C GLY A 49 13.90 -53.79 13.91
N THR A 50 13.31 -52.60 13.95
CA THR A 50 11.89 -52.38 14.26
C THR A 50 11.30 -51.26 13.40
N VAL A 51 10.34 -51.62 12.54
CA VAL A 51 9.58 -50.69 11.71
C VAL A 51 8.15 -50.66 12.24
N ASP A 52 7.74 -49.49 12.78
CA ASP A 52 6.34 -49.25 13.17
C ASP A 52 5.57 -48.68 11.94
N LEU A 53 4.91 -49.56 11.19
CA LEU A 53 4.16 -49.23 9.99
C LEU A 53 3.01 -48.28 10.28
N ASP A 54 2.34 -48.39 11.41
CA ASP A 54 1.21 -47.54 11.78
C ASP A 54 1.66 -46.10 11.98
N ARG A 55 2.80 -45.89 12.63
CA ARG A 55 3.39 -44.55 12.79
C ARG A 55 3.81 -43.93 11.45
N ILE A 56 4.36 -44.75 10.55
CA ILE A 56 4.74 -44.26 9.21
C ILE A 56 3.50 -43.84 8.42
N VAL A 57 2.44 -44.62 8.43
CA VAL A 57 1.19 -44.30 7.74
C VAL A 57 0.52 -43.06 8.32
N GLU A 58 0.48 -42.94 9.64
CA GLU A 58 -0.03 -41.75 10.32
C GLU A 58 0.78 -40.50 9.95
N ALA A 59 2.10 -40.57 9.98
CA ALA A 59 2.99 -39.47 9.62
C ALA A 59 2.80 -39.05 8.16
N GLN A 60 2.63 -40.00 7.24
CA GLN A 60 2.35 -39.70 5.84
C GLN A 60 0.99 -39.02 5.64
N ARG A 61 -0.06 -39.48 6.29
CA ARG A 61 -1.38 -38.87 6.27
C ARG A 61 -1.36 -37.43 6.78
N TYR A 62 -0.66 -37.24 7.92
CA TYR A 62 -0.51 -35.92 8.52
C TYR A 62 0.30 -34.98 7.61
N GLU A 63 1.38 -35.45 7.00
CA GLU A 63 2.17 -34.69 6.04
C GLU A 63 1.33 -34.30 4.82
N MET A 64 0.49 -35.20 4.29
CA MET A 64 -0.41 -34.90 3.18
C MET A 64 -1.42 -33.81 3.54
N ALA A 65 -1.99 -33.85 4.74
CA ALA A 65 -2.92 -32.82 5.24
C ALA A 65 -2.21 -31.46 5.39
N LEU A 66 -0.98 -31.44 5.91
CA LEU A 66 -0.17 -30.22 6.03
C LEU A 66 0.20 -29.64 4.67
N ARG A 67 0.52 -30.47 3.68
CA ARG A 67 0.79 -30.02 2.31
C ARG A 67 -0.45 -29.43 1.66
N ALA A 68 -1.62 -30.02 1.86
CA ALA A 68 -2.88 -29.45 1.39
C ALA A 68 -3.16 -28.10 2.02
N GLN A 69 -2.91 -27.96 3.32
CA GLN A 69 -3.02 -26.70 4.02
C GLN A 69 -2.02 -25.65 3.49
N LYS A 70 -0.78 -26.04 3.23
CA LYS A 70 0.25 -25.18 2.64
C LYS A 70 -0.18 -24.67 1.26
N ASN A 71 -0.73 -25.54 0.41
CA ASN A 71 -1.23 -25.16 -0.90
C ASN A 71 -2.38 -24.16 -0.81
N LEU A 72 -3.30 -24.35 0.14
CA LEU A 72 -4.40 -23.42 0.39
C LEU A 72 -3.88 -22.05 0.82
N LEU A 73 -2.92 -22.01 1.74
CA LEU A 73 -2.27 -20.76 2.19
C LEU A 73 -1.56 -20.06 1.01
N GLY A 74 -0.90 -20.82 0.14
CA GLY A 74 -0.27 -20.28 -1.07
C GLY A 74 -1.28 -19.65 -2.04
N GLN A 75 -2.44 -20.26 -2.22
CA GLN A 75 -3.53 -19.69 -3.01
C GLN A 75 -4.11 -18.43 -2.37
N GLN A 76 -4.28 -18.42 -1.05
CA GLN A 76 -4.72 -17.24 -0.32
C GLN A 76 -3.72 -16.09 -0.44
N ARG A 77 -2.42 -16.37 -0.32
CA ARG A 77 -1.37 -15.36 -0.52
C ARG A 77 -1.38 -14.78 -1.94
N LYS A 78 -1.59 -15.62 -2.94
CA LYS A 78 -1.70 -15.16 -4.33
C LYS A 78 -2.89 -14.22 -4.51
N ALA A 79 -4.04 -14.53 -3.91
CA ALA A 79 -5.22 -13.67 -3.94
C ALA A 79 -4.96 -12.33 -3.23
N VAL A 80 -4.32 -12.35 -2.06
CA VAL A 80 -3.92 -11.14 -1.33
C VAL A 80 -2.90 -10.32 -2.13
N GLY A 81 -1.96 -10.97 -2.82
CA GLY A 81 -1.01 -10.31 -3.72
C GLY A 81 -1.70 -9.52 -4.84
N GLY A 82 -2.74 -10.09 -5.45
CA GLY A 82 -3.58 -9.39 -6.43
C GLY A 82 -4.32 -8.18 -5.81
N GLU A 83 -4.80 -8.32 -4.59
CA GLU A 83 -5.44 -7.21 -3.86
C GLU A 83 -4.43 -6.09 -3.52
N ILE A 84 -3.22 -6.44 -3.12
CA ILE A 84 -2.13 -5.48 -2.88
C ILE A 84 -1.86 -4.65 -4.14
N GLU A 85 -1.73 -5.27 -5.30
CA GLU A 85 -1.51 -4.56 -6.56
C GLU A 85 -2.65 -3.60 -6.90
N ARG A 86 -3.90 -4.03 -6.76
CA ARG A 86 -5.08 -3.14 -6.95
C ARG A 86 -5.07 -1.95 -6.01
N ARG A 87 -4.74 -2.16 -4.75
CA ARG A 87 -4.67 -1.10 -3.75
C ARG A 87 -3.48 -0.16 -3.95
N ARG A 88 -2.34 -0.67 -4.45
CA ARG A 88 -1.22 0.17 -4.90
C ARG A 88 -1.60 1.11 -6.03
N GLU A 89 -2.28 0.60 -7.05
CA GLU A 89 -2.77 1.43 -8.16
C GLU A 89 -3.74 2.51 -7.67
N ALA A 90 -4.64 2.16 -6.75
CA ALA A 90 -5.56 3.13 -6.14
C ALA A 90 -4.83 4.23 -5.36
N VAL A 91 -3.77 3.90 -4.63
CA VAL A 91 -2.92 4.89 -3.94
C VAL A 91 -2.19 5.78 -4.94
N LEU A 92 -1.63 5.22 -6.01
CA LEU A 92 -0.97 5.99 -7.06
C LEU A 92 -1.92 6.97 -7.75
N ALA A 93 -3.14 6.53 -8.06
CA ALA A 93 -4.18 7.39 -8.63
C ALA A 93 -4.54 8.54 -7.67
N ALA A 94 -4.74 8.24 -6.39
CA ALA A 94 -5.02 9.26 -5.37
C ALA A 94 -3.87 10.27 -5.20
N ASN A 95 -2.63 9.82 -5.24
CA ASN A 95 -1.45 10.70 -5.19
C ASN A 95 -1.41 11.65 -6.39
N ARG A 96 -1.75 11.16 -7.58
CA ARG A 96 -1.83 12.01 -8.80
C ARG A 96 -2.90 13.08 -8.68
N GLU A 97 -4.07 12.71 -8.15
CA GLU A 97 -5.17 13.67 -7.90
C GLU A 97 -4.75 14.77 -6.92
N VAL A 98 -4.15 14.40 -5.80
CA VAL A 98 -3.66 15.36 -4.79
C VAL A 98 -2.64 16.31 -5.41
N ARG A 99 -1.66 15.78 -6.15
CA ARG A 99 -0.63 16.61 -6.82
C ARG A 99 -1.23 17.54 -7.88
N ALA A 100 -2.22 17.09 -8.63
CA ALA A 100 -2.91 17.93 -9.61
C ALA A 100 -3.64 19.10 -8.94
N LEU A 101 -4.31 18.85 -7.81
CA LEU A 101 -4.96 19.89 -7.02
C LEU A 101 -3.98 20.86 -6.37
N GLU A 102 -2.86 20.39 -5.86
CA GLU A 102 -1.79 21.24 -5.32
C GLU A 102 -1.23 22.18 -6.40
N LYS A 103 -0.96 21.65 -7.60
CA LYS A 103 -0.52 22.46 -8.74
C LYS A 103 -1.58 23.50 -9.16
N LEU A 104 -2.85 23.12 -9.13
CA LEU A 104 -3.94 24.02 -9.45
C LEU A 104 -4.05 25.16 -8.43
N ARG A 105 -3.96 24.84 -7.14
CA ARG A 105 -3.92 25.84 -6.05
C ARG A 105 -2.75 26.80 -6.22
N GLU A 106 -1.56 26.29 -6.51
CA GLU A 106 -0.37 27.12 -6.71
C GLU A 106 -0.54 28.07 -7.90
N ARG A 107 -1.08 27.57 -9.02
CA ARG A 107 -1.40 28.43 -10.19
C ARG A 107 -2.41 29.52 -9.87
N HIS A 108 -3.46 29.18 -9.11
CA HIS A 108 -4.44 30.17 -8.68
C HIS A 108 -3.84 31.23 -7.77
N LYS A 109 -3.01 30.83 -6.82
CA LYS A 109 -2.28 31.72 -5.94
C LYS A 109 -1.37 32.68 -6.71
N GLN A 110 -0.61 32.17 -7.69
CA GLN A 110 0.27 32.98 -8.54
C GLN A 110 -0.53 33.97 -9.38
N ARG A 111 -1.64 33.53 -9.98
CA ARG A 111 -2.54 34.44 -10.74
C ARG A 111 -3.11 35.54 -9.85
N TYR A 112 -3.59 35.18 -8.67
CA TYR A 112 -4.10 36.15 -7.72
C TYR A 112 -3.04 37.19 -7.34
N GLN A 113 -1.82 36.76 -7.02
CA GLN A 113 -0.71 37.64 -6.71
C GLN A 113 -0.35 38.56 -7.89
N GLN A 114 -0.34 38.04 -9.12
CA GLN A 114 -0.09 38.84 -10.33
C GLN A 114 -1.19 39.88 -10.55
N ASP A 115 -2.44 39.50 -10.35
CA ASP A 115 -3.57 40.42 -10.50
C ASP A 115 -3.54 41.51 -9.43
N GLU A 116 -3.22 41.20 -8.21
CA GLU A 116 -3.02 42.17 -7.13
C GLU A 116 -1.88 43.15 -7.46
N THR A 117 -0.76 42.67 -7.92
CA THR A 117 0.38 43.49 -8.35
C THR A 117 -0.01 44.40 -9.49
N ARG A 118 -0.74 43.92 -10.49
CA ARG A 118 -1.24 44.73 -11.61
C ARG A 118 -2.20 45.79 -11.16
N ARG A 119 -3.09 45.49 -10.23
CA ARG A 119 -4.01 46.49 -9.64
C ARG A 119 -3.24 47.58 -8.91
N ALA A 120 -2.28 47.20 -8.05
CA ALA A 120 -1.47 48.16 -7.34
C ALA A 120 -0.67 49.09 -8.27
N ILE A 121 -0.10 48.55 -9.36
CA ILE A 121 0.58 49.36 -10.38
C ILE A 121 -0.38 50.35 -11.06
N ARG A 122 -1.58 49.90 -11.46
CA ARG A 122 -2.59 50.80 -12.07
C ARG A 122 -3.01 51.89 -11.14
N GLU A 123 -3.23 51.63 -9.87
CA GLU A 123 -3.55 52.62 -8.85
C GLU A 123 -2.42 53.66 -8.69
N LEU A 124 -1.17 53.20 -8.65
CA LEU A 124 -0.01 54.08 -8.61
C LEU A 124 0.11 54.94 -9.87
N ASP A 125 -0.13 54.39 -11.06
CA ASP A 125 -0.12 55.14 -12.32
C ASP A 125 -1.22 56.20 -12.37
N GLU A 126 -2.43 55.85 -11.87
CA GLU A 126 -3.53 56.83 -11.79
C GLU A 126 -3.21 57.98 -10.82
N VAL A 127 -2.61 57.67 -9.68
CA VAL A 127 -2.18 58.71 -8.71
C VAL A 127 -1.10 59.61 -9.33
N ALA A 128 -0.09 59.01 -10.00
CA ALA A 128 0.97 59.75 -10.68
C ALA A 128 0.41 60.69 -11.79
N LEU A 129 -0.57 60.22 -12.58
CA LEU A 129 -1.22 61.04 -13.62
C LEU A 129 -2.04 62.19 -13.03
N ARG A 130 -2.67 61.99 -11.86
CA ARG A 130 -3.42 63.08 -11.17
C ARG A 130 -2.47 64.12 -10.61
N THR A 131 -1.33 63.73 -10.05
CA THR A 131 -0.33 64.65 -9.49
C THR A 131 0.35 65.46 -10.58
N THR A 132 0.65 64.90 -11.75
CA THR A 132 1.22 65.65 -12.90
C THR A 132 0.24 66.65 -13.50
N ARG A 133 -1.07 66.34 -13.53
CA ARG A 133 -2.10 67.29 -13.99
C ARG A 133 -2.34 68.45 -13.02
N GLN A 134 -2.14 68.27 -11.74
CA GLN A 134 -2.26 69.34 -10.72
C GLN A 134 -1.00 70.22 -10.61
N GLY A 135 0.15 69.76 -11.13
CA GLY A 135 1.38 70.52 -11.15
C GLY A 135 1.56 71.47 -12.38
N ASP A 136 0.73 71.31 -13.38
CA ASP A 136 0.75 72.12 -14.63
C ASP A 136 -0.22 73.37 -14.60
N ASP A 137 -0.96 73.54 -13.51
CA ASP A 137 -1.79 74.74 -13.25
C ASP A 137 -1.04 75.61 -12.22
#